data_765e8bed040a0da54fc76eeff57f76be
#
_entry.id   765e8bed040a0da54fc76eeff57f76be
#
_cell.length_a   1.000
_cell.length_b   1.000
_cell.length_c   1.000
_cell.angle_alpha   90.00
_cell.angle_beta   90.00
_cell.angle_gamma   90.00
#
_symmetry.space_group_name_H-M   'P 1'
#
loop_
_entity.id
_entity.type
_entity.pdbx_description
1 polymer ?
#
loop_
_entity_poly.entity_id
_entity_poly.type
_entity_poly.pdbx_seq_one_letter_code
_entity_poly.pdbx_strand_id
1 'polypeptide(L)'
;MIATIQKGFLSGKIPAISSKSYAHRLLIAAALADRPTTVRCATVSEDILTASRVLKAMGASVERTDDGFIVEPVSTQPAYCGESGTIERFILPVACALGLDASITGHGRLPERPLIPLYEELRDHGIELSPQGVFPLKTKGRLPAGDYAIAADVSSQFIGGLL
;
A
#
# COMPACT_ATOMS: atom_id res chain seq x y z
N MET A 1 -13.13 23.56 -11.34
CA MET A 1 -12.39 23.79 -12.61
C MET A 1 -13.26 23.22 -13.73
N ILE A 2 -13.54 24.00 -14.77
CA ILE A 2 -14.31 23.57 -15.95
C ILE A 2 -13.31 23.49 -17.10
N ALA A 3 -13.20 22.33 -17.77
CA ALA A 3 -12.40 22.16 -18.97
C ALA A 3 -13.33 22.07 -20.17
N THR A 4 -13.08 22.89 -21.22
CA THR A 4 -13.81 22.83 -22.47
C THR A 4 -12.90 22.20 -23.51
N ILE A 5 -13.35 21.07 -24.08
CA ILE A 5 -12.61 20.35 -25.11
C ILE A 5 -13.30 20.61 -26.46
N GLN A 6 -12.55 21.16 -27.42
CA GLN A 6 -13.02 21.32 -28.80
C GLN A 6 -12.68 20.09 -29.62
N LYS A 7 -13.56 19.75 -30.58
CA LYS A 7 -13.30 18.66 -31.52
C LYS A 7 -12.08 18.99 -32.41
N GLY A 8 -11.12 18.08 -32.46
CA GLY A 8 -9.93 18.23 -33.28
C GLY A 8 -9.26 16.89 -33.55
N PHE A 9 -8.24 16.90 -34.43
CA PHE A 9 -7.37 15.74 -34.66
C PHE A 9 -6.13 15.88 -33.79
N LEU A 10 -5.82 14.83 -33.04
CA LEU A 10 -4.62 14.74 -32.23
C LEU A 10 -3.67 13.73 -32.89
N SER A 11 -2.42 14.12 -33.10
CA SER A 11 -1.35 13.21 -33.53
C SER A 11 -0.08 13.51 -32.75
N GLY A 12 0.70 12.47 -32.48
CA GLY A 12 1.95 12.60 -31.72
C GLY A 12 2.14 11.44 -30.75
N LYS A 13 3.24 11.49 -29.99
CA LYS A 13 3.57 10.53 -28.94
C LYS A 13 3.63 11.28 -27.62
N ILE A 14 2.97 10.76 -26.61
CA ILE A 14 3.10 11.23 -25.23
C ILE A 14 3.60 10.07 -24.36
N PRO A 15 4.47 10.33 -23.37
CA PRO A 15 4.84 9.30 -22.41
C PRO A 15 3.61 8.91 -21.57
N ALA A 16 3.38 7.61 -21.41
CA ALA A 16 2.34 7.13 -20.49
C ALA A 16 2.76 7.39 -19.04
N ILE A 17 1.79 7.80 -18.23
CA ILE A 17 2.01 7.90 -16.78
C ILE A 17 2.12 6.51 -16.17
N SER A 18 2.94 6.37 -15.13
CA SER A 18 3.06 5.12 -14.40
C SER A 18 1.76 4.77 -13.68
N SER A 19 1.36 3.50 -13.72
CA SER A 19 0.19 3.03 -12.97
C SER A 19 0.49 3.07 -11.47
N LYS A 20 -0.24 3.90 -10.73
CA LYS A 20 -0.14 4.02 -9.27
C LYS A 20 -0.28 2.68 -8.58
N SER A 21 -1.36 1.94 -8.87
CA SER A 21 -1.65 0.66 -8.21
C SER A 21 -0.61 -0.42 -8.55
N TYR A 22 -0.03 -0.39 -9.74
CA TYR A 22 1.04 -1.31 -10.12
C TYR A 22 2.35 -0.97 -9.41
N ALA A 23 2.70 0.32 -9.35
CA ALA A 23 3.89 0.79 -8.64
C ALA A 23 3.84 0.44 -7.15
N HIS A 24 2.68 0.58 -6.48
CA HIS A 24 2.52 0.18 -5.08
C HIS A 24 2.84 -1.30 -4.87
N ARG A 25 2.26 -2.21 -5.69
CA ARG A 25 2.52 -3.65 -5.59
C ARG A 25 3.99 -3.99 -5.81
N LEU A 26 4.62 -3.38 -6.82
CA LEU A 26 6.04 -3.61 -7.12
C LEU A 26 6.95 -3.12 -5.98
N LEU A 27 6.67 -1.95 -5.40
CA LEU A 27 7.44 -1.43 -4.26
C LEU A 27 7.31 -2.33 -3.03
N ILE A 28 6.09 -2.80 -2.73
CA ILE A 28 5.85 -3.72 -1.62
C ILE A 28 6.56 -5.06 -1.88
N ALA A 29 6.40 -5.66 -3.07
CA ALA A 29 7.08 -6.90 -3.42
C ALA A 29 8.61 -6.76 -3.36
N ALA A 30 9.14 -5.62 -3.79
CA ALA A 30 10.57 -5.32 -3.69
C ALA A 30 11.06 -5.21 -2.23
N ALA A 31 10.24 -4.61 -1.35
CA ALA A 31 10.55 -4.52 0.08
C ALA A 31 10.46 -5.87 0.80
N LEU A 32 9.75 -6.84 0.25
CA LEU A 32 9.62 -8.21 0.76
C LEU A 32 10.56 -9.21 0.07
N ALA A 33 11.33 -8.75 -0.92
CA ALA A 33 12.28 -9.60 -1.64
C ALA A 33 13.46 -10.03 -0.74
N ASP A 34 14.23 -11.00 -1.21
CA ASP A 34 15.44 -11.51 -0.54
C ASP A 34 16.71 -10.71 -0.87
N ARG A 35 16.60 -9.73 -1.78
CA ARG A 35 17.72 -8.94 -2.29
C ARG A 35 17.28 -7.55 -2.76
N PRO A 36 18.21 -6.59 -2.92
CA PRO A 36 17.91 -5.29 -3.52
C PRO A 36 17.25 -5.42 -4.88
N THR A 37 16.16 -4.66 -5.09
CA THR A 37 15.33 -4.73 -6.29
C THR A 37 15.14 -3.33 -6.88
N THR A 38 15.34 -3.20 -8.21
CA THR A 38 15.04 -1.95 -8.93
C THR A 38 13.61 -1.95 -9.44
N VAL A 39 12.83 -0.95 -9.03
CA VAL A 39 11.47 -0.72 -9.50
C VAL A 39 11.47 0.48 -10.45
N ARG A 40 11.29 0.24 -11.75
CA ARG A 40 11.21 1.31 -12.74
C ARG A 40 9.84 1.96 -12.74
N CYS A 41 9.81 3.28 -12.54
CA CYS A 41 8.61 4.08 -12.42
C CYS A 41 8.90 5.51 -12.87
N ALA A 42 8.75 5.78 -14.17
CA ALA A 42 9.14 7.06 -14.78
C ALA A 42 8.34 8.26 -14.27
N THR A 43 7.06 8.05 -13.90
CA THR A 43 6.19 9.10 -13.37
C THR A 43 5.77 8.76 -11.93
N VAL A 44 6.11 9.61 -10.99
CA VAL A 44 5.87 9.36 -9.56
C VAL A 44 4.81 10.31 -9.03
N SER A 45 3.67 9.76 -8.58
CA SER A 45 2.61 10.50 -7.88
C SER A 45 2.88 10.60 -6.39
N GLU A 46 2.15 11.48 -5.68
CA GLU A 46 2.24 11.61 -4.22
C GLU A 46 1.90 10.28 -3.51
N ASP A 47 0.95 9.51 -4.02
CA ASP A 47 0.63 8.18 -3.48
C ASP A 47 1.83 7.22 -3.57
N ILE A 48 2.58 7.23 -4.69
CA ILE A 48 3.78 6.40 -4.85
C ILE A 48 4.88 6.85 -3.88
N LEU A 49 5.05 8.16 -3.69
CA LEU A 49 5.98 8.70 -2.68
C LEU A 49 5.54 8.32 -1.27
N THR A 50 4.25 8.32 -0.98
CA THR A 50 3.72 7.86 0.31
C THR A 50 4.05 6.40 0.54
N ALA A 51 3.87 5.53 -0.47
CA ALA A 51 4.27 4.12 -0.39
C ALA A 51 5.76 3.98 -0.04
N SER A 52 6.63 4.72 -0.71
CA SER A 52 8.07 4.68 -0.44
C SER A 52 8.42 5.11 1.00
N ARG A 53 7.75 6.15 1.52
CA ARG A 53 7.93 6.62 2.91
C ARG A 53 7.45 5.59 3.93
N VAL A 54 6.31 4.95 3.67
CA VAL A 54 5.77 3.88 4.52
C VAL A 54 6.73 2.70 4.58
N LEU A 55 7.24 2.25 3.44
CA LEU A 55 8.21 1.14 3.38
C LEU A 55 9.51 1.49 4.11
N LYS A 56 9.99 2.74 4.00
CA LYS A 56 11.12 3.23 4.81
C LYS A 56 10.81 3.18 6.31
N ALA A 57 9.63 3.62 6.72
CA ALA A 57 9.21 3.58 8.11
C ALA A 57 9.09 2.13 8.64
N MET A 58 8.79 1.17 7.77
CA MET A 58 8.81 -0.27 8.09
C MET A 58 10.21 -0.89 8.08
N GLY A 59 11.24 -0.11 7.76
CA GLY A 59 12.65 -0.54 7.80
C GLY A 59 13.24 -0.95 6.46
N ALA A 60 12.55 -0.77 5.34
CA ALA A 60 13.15 -0.90 4.02
C ALA A 60 14.06 0.30 3.73
N SER A 61 15.19 0.08 3.02
CA SER A 61 15.86 1.18 2.33
C SER A 61 15.19 1.40 0.98
N VAL A 62 14.72 2.61 0.70
CA VAL A 62 14.09 2.96 -0.58
C VAL A 62 14.76 4.22 -1.11
N GLU A 63 15.62 4.09 -2.06
CA GLU A 63 16.29 5.21 -2.73
C GLU A 63 15.57 5.56 -4.03
N ARG A 64 15.36 6.86 -4.25
CA ARG A 64 14.81 7.34 -5.51
C ARG A 64 15.90 7.52 -6.54
N THR A 65 15.65 7.05 -7.76
CA THR A 65 16.48 7.25 -8.94
C THR A 65 15.75 8.10 -10.00
N ASP A 66 16.41 8.46 -11.08
CA ASP A 66 15.80 9.24 -12.17
C ASP A 66 14.64 8.48 -12.86
N ASP A 67 14.70 7.16 -12.91
CA ASP A 67 13.71 6.29 -13.56
C ASP A 67 12.89 5.43 -12.61
N GLY A 68 13.00 5.64 -11.27
CA GLY A 68 12.22 4.87 -10.31
C GLY A 68 12.80 4.80 -8.92
N PHE A 69 12.98 3.59 -8.39
CA PHE A 69 13.44 3.33 -7.02
C PHE A 69 14.35 2.11 -6.95
N ILE A 70 15.36 2.16 -6.09
CA ILE A 70 16.09 0.99 -5.60
C ILE A 70 15.56 0.69 -4.20
N VAL A 71 15.12 -0.55 -3.97
CA VAL A 71 14.50 -0.99 -2.73
C VAL A 71 15.30 -2.11 -2.13
N GLU A 72 15.76 -1.95 -0.87
CA GLU A 72 16.34 -3.01 -0.06
C GLU A 72 15.31 -3.50 0.97
N PRO A 73 15.31 -4.82 1.31
CA PRO A 73 14.28 -5.43 2.15
C PRO A 73 14.12 -4.87 3.57
N VAL A 74 12.97 -5.12 4.16
CA VAL A 74 12.45 -4.54 5.43
C VAL A 74 13.14 -5.07 6.69
N SER A 75 13.35 -4.17 7.67
CA SER A 75 13.56 -4.49 9.09
C SER A 75 12.83 -3.49 10.00
N THR A 76 11.71 -3.92 10.48
CA THR A 76 10.69 -3.30 11.41
C THR A 76 10.67 -1.84 11.85
N GLN A 77 9.54 -1.08 11.61
CA GLN A 77 8.98 0.06 12.40
C GLN A 77 7.60 0.62 11.93
N PRO A 78 6.93 1.60 12.62
CA PRO A 78 5.55 2.03 12.36
C PRO A 78 5.31 2.75 11.03
N ALA A 79 4.10 2.61 10.46
CA ALA A 79 3.75 3.05 9.11
C ALA A 79 2.77 4.23 9.08
N TYR A 80 3.12 5.33 8.39
CA TYR A 80 2.24 6.48 8.15
C TYR A 80 1.70 6.48 6.72
N CYS A 81 0.39 6.23 6.55
CA CYS A 81 -0.26 6.04 5.24
C CYS A 81 -0.81 7.33 4.60
N GLY A 82 -0.67 8.49 5.24
CA GLY A 82 -1.23 9.74 4.73
C GLY A 82 -2.76 9.64 4.61
N GLU A 83 -3.32 9.94 3.44
CA GLU A 83 -4.73 9.71 3.08
C GLU A 83 -4.93 8.50 2.16
N SER A 84 -3.89 7.69 1.94
CA SER A 84 -3.92 6.61 0.97
C SER A 84 -4.53 5.32 1.52
N GLY A 85 -5.84 5.12 1.33
CA GLY A 85 -6.51 3.85 1.64
C GLY A 85 -5.98 2.66 0.84
N THR A 86 -5.35 2.88 -0.31
CA THR A 86 -4.67 1.81 -1.07
C THR A 86 -3.47 1.30 -0.30
N ILE A 87 -2.64 2.20 0.22
CA ILE A 87 -1.46 1.84 1.02
C ILE A 87 -1.88 1.15 2.30
N GLU A 88 -2.86 1.69 3.03
CA GLU A 88 -3.37 1.06 4.25
C GLU A 88 -3.81 -0.39 3.99
N ARG A 89 -4.61 -0.63 2.94
CA ARG A 89 -5.12 -1.97 2.59
C ARG A 89 -4.05 -2.96 2.16
N PHE A 90 -2.93 -2.50 1.63
CA PHE A 90 -1.79 -3.37 1.29
C PHE A 90 -0.85 -3.58 2.47
N ILE A 91 -0.54 -2.54 3.21
CA ILE A 91 0.45 -2.59 4.29
C ILE A 91 -0.09 -3.33 5.53
N LEU A 92 -1.38 -3.23 5.82
CA LEU A 92 -1.98 -3.89 6.96
C LEU A 92 -1.78 -5.42 6.94
N PRO A 93 -2.20 -6.17 5.90
CA PRO A 93 -1.97 -7.62 5.86
C PRO A 93 -0.48 -7.97 5.73
N VAL A 94 0.34 -7.17 5.04
CA VAL A 94 1.79 -7.37 4.98
C VAL A 94 2.43 -7.28 6.38
N ALA A 95 2.08 -6.26 7.17
CA ALA A 95 2.56 -6.13 8.54
C ALA A 95 2.15 -7.34 9.38
N CYS A 96 0.90 -7.81 9.25
CA CYS A 96 0.41 -9.00 9.93
C CYS A 96 1.13 -10.27 9.48
N ALA A 97 1.37 -10.45 8.18
CA ALA A 97 2.09 -11.62 7.66
C ALA A 97 3.55 -11.69 8.15
N LEU A 98 4.19 -10.54 8.29
CA LEU A 98 5.52 -10.43 8.85
C LEU A 98 5.53 -10.58 10.39
N GLY A 99 4.39 -10.55 11.05
CA GLY A 99 4.27 -10.60 12.52
C GLY A 99 4.78 -9.32 13.18
N LEU A 100 4.61 -8.18 12.52
CA LEU A 100 5.00 -6.88 13.06
C LEU A 100 3.92 -6.35 14.01
N ASP A 101 4.31 -5.94 15.20
CA ASP A 101 3.46 -5.11 16.08
C ASP A 101 3.43 -3.69 15.50
N ALA A 102 2.66 -3.52 14.42
CA ALA A 102 2.63 -2.29 13.65
C ALA A 102 1.63 -1.27 14.23
N SER A 103 1.95 0.00 14.01
CA SER A 103 1.08 1.14 14.33
C SER A 103 0.86 1.94 13.04
N ILE A 104 -0.29 1.75 12.40
CA ILE A 104 -0.64 2.40 11.15
C ILE A 104 -1.34 3.71 11.46
N THR A 105 -0.87 4.82 10.90
CA THR A 105 -1.43 6.15 11.08
C THR A 105 -1.73 6.82 9.75
N GLY A 106 -2.59 7.81 9.79
CA GLY A 106 -2.95 8.61 8.63
C GLY A 106 -3.76 9.84 9.04
N HIS A 107 -4.24 10.58 8.06
CA HIS A 107 -5.02 11.80 8.28
C HIS A 107 -6.17 11.93 7.28
N GLY A 108 -6.90 13.04 7.38
CA GLY A 108 -8.01 13.35 6.49
C GLY A 108 -9.13 12.32 6.58
N ARG A 109 -9.56 11.82 5.43
CA ARG A 109 -10.66 10.86 5.33
C ARG A 109 -10.23 9.40 5.45
N LEU A 110 -8.97 9.09 5.73
CA LEU A 110 -8.50 7.72 5.82
C LEU A 110 -9.24 6.89 6.88
N PRO A 111 -9.52 7.40 8.11
CA PRO A 111 -10.28 6.65 9.11
C PRO A 111 -11.71 6.27 8.69
N GLU A 112 -12.31 7.05 7.78
CA GLU A 112 -13.66 6.83 7.28
C GLU A 112 -13.73 5.82 6.12
N ARG A 113 -12.57 5.43 5.58
CA ARG A 113 -12.53 4.52 4.42
C ARG A 113 -12.89 3.10 4.81
N PRO A 114 -13.71 2.39 4.00
CA PRO A 114 -14.10 1.02 4.31
C PRO A 114 -12.87 0.10 4.39
N LEU A 115 -12.77 -0.61 5.51
CA LEU A 115 -11.75 -1.63 5.77
C LEU A 115 -12.38 -2.95 6.21
N ILE A 116 -13.70 -2.97 6.44
CA ILE A 116 -14.43 -4.04 7.12
C ILE A 116 -14.11 -5.45 6.61
N PRO A 117 -14.21 -5.80 5.31
CA PRO A 117 -13.96 -7.19 4.92
C PRO A 117 -12.56 -7.66 5.28
N LEU A 118 -11.54 -6.83 5.07
CA LEU A 118 -10.16 -7.15 5.41
C LEU A 118 -9.93 -7.18 6.93
N TYR A 119 -10.51 -6.23 7.64
CA TYR A 119 -10.38 -6.11 9.09
C TYR A 119 -10.95 -7.34 9.83
N GLU A 120 -12.13 -7.81 9.43
CA GLU A 120 -12.79 -8.98 10.00
C GLU A 120 -11.99 -10.24 9.67
N GLU A 121 -11.58 -10.43 8.42
CA GLU A 121 -10.81 -11.59 7.98
C GLU A 121 -9.49 -11.73 8.75
N LEU A 122 -8.76 -10.63 8.96
CA LEU A 122 -7.53 -10.65 9.75
C LEU A 122 -7.79 -11.03 11.22
N ARG A 123 -8.87 -10.56 11.82
CA ARG A 123 -9.25 -10.92 13.19
C ARG A 123 -9.66 -12.38 13.30
N ASP A 124 -10.40 -12.89 12.34
CA ASP A 124 -10.83 -14.28 12.31
C ASP A 124 -9.64 -15.24 12.19
N HIS A 125 -8.53 -14.76 11.62
CA HIS A 125 -7.24 -15.46 11.55
C HIS A 125 -6.29 -15.14 12.72
N GLY A 126 -6.80 -14.57 13.81
CA GLY A 126 -6.09 -14.42 15.07
C GLY A 126 -5.23 -13.15 15.21
N ILE A 127 -5.39 -12.17 14.33
CA ILE A 127 -4.73 -10.88 14.49
C ILE A 127 -5.50 -10.00 15.48
N GLU A 128 -4.82 -9.53 16.51
CA GLU A 128 -5.36 -8.50 17.41
C GLU A 128 -5.27 -7.14 16.69
N LEU A 129 -6.41 -6.48 16.50
CA LEU A 129 -6.52 -5.16 15.87
C LEU A 129 -7.22 -4.18 16.83
N SER A 130 -6.71 -2.95 16.90
CA SER A 130 -7.43 -1.87 17.58
C SER A 130 -8.72 -1.52 16.82
N PRO A 131 -9.70 -0.83 17.44
CA PRO A 131 -10.97 -0.52 16.78
C PRO A 131 -10.80 0.17 15.44
N GLN A 132 -11.59 -0.25 14.44
CA GLN A 132 -11.61 0.37 13.13
C GLN A 132 -12.05 1.84 13.19
N GLY A 133 -11.50 2.66 12.30
CA GLY A 133 -11.80 4.10 12.23
C GLY A 133 -11.10 4.93 13.31
N VAL A 134 -10.34 4.30 14.21
CA VAL A 134 -9.55 4.97 15.24
C VAL A 134 -8.07 4.80 14.95
N PHE A 135 -7.36 5.90 14.73
CA PHE A 135 -5.91 5.89 14.55
C PHE A 135 -5.16 6.26 15.84
N PRO A 136 -3.98 5.66 16.06
CA PRO A 136 -3.33 4.66 15.23
C PRO A 136 -4.08 3.32 15.20
N LEU A 137 -4.22 2.72 14.00
CA LEU A 137 -4.65 1.33 13.88
C LEU A 137 -3.47 0.45 14.25
N LYS A 138 -3.60 -0.27 15.36
CA LYS A 138 -2.53 -1.14 15.89
C LYS A 138 -2.81 -2.58 15.51
N THR A 139 -1.74 -3.30 15.17
CA THR A 139 -1.78 -4.74 14.90
C THR A 139 -0.89 -5.48 15.88
N LYS A 140 -1.28 -6.71 16.25
CA LYS A 140 -0.45 -7.62 17.01
C LYS A 140 -0.73 -9.07 16.60
N GLY A 141 0.32 -9.86 16.52
CA GLY A 141 0.25 -11.25 16.09
C GLY A 141 0.81 -11.46 14.70
N ARG A 142 0.80 -12.72 14.25
CA ARG A 142 1.28 -13.12 12.94
C ARG A 142 0.21 -13.86 12.16
N LEU A 143 -0.06 -13.38 10.96
CA LEU A 143 -1.04 -13.99 10.06
C LEU A 143 -0.51 -15.37 9.60
N PRO A 144 -1.25 -16.46 9.86
CA PRO A 144 -0.85 -17.79 9.43
C PRO A 144 -1.00 -17.96 7.91
N ALA A 145 -0.31 -18.92 7.34
CA ALA A 145 -0.63 -19.40 5.99
C ALA A 145 -1.95 -20.19 6.05
N GLY A 146 -2.82 -20.04 5.05
CA GLY A 146 -4.11 -20.71 5.03
C GLY A 146 -5.04 -20.19 3.94
N ASP A 147 -6.28 -20.60 4.00
CA ASP A 147 -7.35 -20.15 3.12
C ASP A 147 -8.01 -18.90 3.70
N TYR A 148 -8.17 -17.88 2.87
CA TYR A 148 -8.77 -16.59 3.23
C TYR A 148 -10.00 -16.35 2.36
N ALA A 149 -11.12 -15.96 2.99
CA ALA A 149 -12.39 -15.70 2.31
C ALA A 149 -12.81 -14.23 2.49
N ILE A 150 -12.63 -13.41 1.47
CA ILE A 150 -12.93 -12.00 1.54
C ILE A 150 -13.87 -11.54 0.43
N ALA A 151 -14.88 -10.73 0.77
CA ALA A 151 -15.78 -10.14 -0.19
C ALA A 151 -15.03 -9.13 -1.09
N ALA A 152 -15.11 -9.33 -2.40
CA ALA A 152 -14.39 -8.54 -3.40
C ALA A 152 -15.23 -7.42 -4.04
N ASP A 153 -16.49 -7.33 -3.69
CA ASP A 153 -17.49 -6.39 -4.23
C ASP A 153 -17.23 -4.94 -3.83
N VAL A 154 -16.60 -4.71 -2.68
CA VAL A 154 -16.24 -3.37 -2.19
C VAL A 154 -14.93 -2.88 -2.79
N SER A 155 -13.88 -3.70 -2.81
CA SER A 155 -12.58 -3.33 -3.37
C SER A 155 -11.68 -4.54 -3.62
N SER A 156 -11.16 -4.66 -4.83
CA SER A 156 -10.13 -5.66 -5.17
C SER A 156 -8.80 -5.46 -4.41
N GLN A 157 -8.61 -4.31 -3.77
CA GLN A 157 -7.42 -4.02 -2.97
C GLN A 157 -7.32 -4.87 -1.70
N PHE A 158 -8.45 -5.34 -1.17
CA PHE A 158 -8.48 -6.25 -0.03
C PHE A 158 -7.82 -7.59 -0.38
N ILE A 159 -8.19 -8.16 -1.52
CA ILE A 159 -7.56 -9.38 -2.04
C ILE A 159 -6.09 -9.12 -2.38
N GLY A 160 -5.80 -8.02 -3.09
CA GLY A 160 -4.43 -7.68 -3.49
C GLY A 160 -3.47 -7.36 -2.34
N GLY A 161 -3.99 -7.14 -1.13
CA GLY A 161 -3.20 -6.98 0.09
C GLY A 161 -2.86 -8.33 0.76
N LEU A 162 -3.71 -9.36 0.57
CA LEU A 162 -3.51 -10.71 1.13
C LEU A 162 -2.63 -11.61 0.25
N LEU A 163 -2.51 -11.32 -1.04
CA LEU A 163 -1.67 -12.04 -2.01
C LEU A 163 -0.21 -11.63 -1.95
#